data_936e8ddbbde446f2e96fc1c1fd8f8344
#
_entry.id   936e8ddbbde446f2e96fc1c1fd8f8344
#
_cell.length_a   1.000
_cell.length_b   1.000
_cell.length_c   1.000
_cell.angle_alpha   90.00
_cell.angle_beta   90.00
_cell.angle_gamma   90.00
#
_symmetry.space_group_name_H-M   'P 1'
#
loop_
_entity.id
_entity.type
_entity.pdbx_description
1 polymer ?
#
loop_
_entity_poly.entity_id
_entity_poly.type
_entity_poly.pdbx_seq_one_letter_code
_entity_poly.pdbx_strand_id
1 'polypeptide(L)'
;MNTLFKQTLTASILSTMIAGTAFAAPSEAPPDFIKRVADGLISRLKADHAKLQNNPALVKTIVRQNLDPYVDSQAFTRIVMGTYATNQYSTAAQRAQFETNFRNTLIENYGSAFAKYTNQTYTMRPYKVTAGKNPVVTLDFNHNGEKIPVSFQLADKGSQWKIRNINVSGIDLGLQFRNQFAATVKRNGVI
;
A
#
# COMPACT_ATOMS: atom_id res chain seq x y z
N MET A 1 -72.56 42.48 8.58
CA MET A 1 -71.24 43.05 8.87
C MET A 1 -70.39 41.91 9.37
N ASN A 2 -69.74 41.16 8.47
CA ASN A 2 -68.94 40.02 8.83
C ASN A 2 -67.64 40.06 8.06
N THR A 3 -66.54 40.37 8.73
CA THR A 3 -65.19 40.36 8.20
C THR A 3 -64.57 39.00 8.42
N LEU A 4 -64.36 38.28 7.31
CA LEU A 4 -63.70 36.96 7.26
C LEU A 4 -62.20 37.16 7.38
N PHE A 5 -61.61 36.56 8.42
CA PHE A 5 -60.16 36.42 8.61
C PHE A 5 -59.67 35.30 7.70
N LYS A 6 -58.85 35.64 6.71
CA LYS A 6 -58.07 34.71 5.92
C LYS A 6 -56.76 34.44 6.61
N GLN A 7 -56.58 33.25 7.22
CA GLN A 7 -55.27 32.76 7.68
C GLN A 7 -54.54 32.12 6.51
N THR A 8 -53.43 32.73 6.12
CA THR A 8 -52.47 32.15 5.20
C THR A 8 -51.51 31.26 5.98
N LEU A 9 -51.58 29.96 5.75
CA LEU A 9 -50.61 28.98 6.23
C LEU A 9 -49.35 29.09 5.34
N THR A 10 -48.27 29.61 5.85
CA THR A 10 -46.96 29.52 5.24
C THR A 10 -46.30 28.22 5.65
N ALA A 11 -46.24 27.23 4.73
CA ALA A 11 -45.49 26.01 4.94
C ALA A 11 -43.99 26.30 4.70
N SER A 12 -43.23 26.35 5.78
CA SER A 12 -41.76 26.37 5.72
C SER A 12 -41.21 25.00 5.39
N ILE A 13 -40.75 24.82 4.14
CA ILE A 13 -40.02 23.61 3.72
C ILE A 13 -38.61 23.74 4.28
N LEU A 14 -38.33 23.00 5.35
CA LEU A 14 -36.97 22.86 5.90
C LEU A 14 -36.20 21.90 5.01
N SER A 15 -35.44 22.43 4.06
CA SER A 15 -34.53 21.63 3.21
C SER A 15 -33.33 21.22 4.06
N THR A 16 -33.34 19.98 4.53
CA THR A 16 -32.20 19.35 5.18
C THR A 16 -31.13 19.08 4.10
N MET A 17 -30.12 19.94 4.00
CA MET A 17 -28.92 19.65 3.21
C MET A 17 -28.15 18.53 3.91
N ILE A 18 -28.24 17.31 3.36
CA ILE A 18 -27.34 16.22 3.71
C ILE A 18 -25.98 16.61 3.10
N ALA A 19 -25.10 17.18 3.92
CA ALA A 19 -23.70 17.35 3.55
C ALA A 19 -23.08 15.96 3.45
N GLY A 20 -23.10 15.39 2.25
CA GLY A 20 -22.33 14.20 1.94
C GLY A 20 -20.86 14.53 2.15
N THR A 21 -20.17 13.83 3.07
CA THR A 21 -18.72 13.90 3.20
C THR A 21 -18.12 13.31 1.94
N ALA A 22 -17.81 14.17 0.97
CA ALA A 22 -17.01 13.78 -0.18
C ALA A 22 -15.61 13.42 0.36
N PHE A 23 -15.28 12.14 0.36
CA PHE A 23 -13.90 11.73 0.57
C PHE A 23 -13.07 12.31 -0.57
N ALA A 24 -12.12 13.18 -0.23
CA ALA A 24 -11.23 13.76 -1.20
C ALA A 24 -10.38 12.62 -1.82
N ALA A 25 -10.43 12.47 -3.14
CA ALA A 25 -9.53 11.58 -3.85
C ALA A 25 -8.06 11.99 -3.63
N PRO A 26 -7.09 11.07 -3.75
CA PRO A 26 -5.68 11.41 -3.65
C PRO A 26 -5.32 12.57 -4.59
N SER A 27 -4.56 13.54 -4.07
CA SER A 27 -4.23 14.77 -4.79
C SER A 27 -3.21 14.58 -5.92
N GLU A 28 -2.50 13.44 -5.96
CA GLU A 28 -1.50 13.11 -6.98
C GLU A 28 -1.93 11.90 -7.82
N ALA A 29 -1.45 11.82 -9.07
CA ALA A 29 -1.71 10.66 -9.92
C ALA A 29 -0.93 9.43 -9.43
N PRO A 30 -1.43 8.20 -9.66
CA PRO A 30 -0.74 6.96 -9.27
C PRO A 30 0.73 6.86 -9.73
N PRO A 31 1.10 7.27 -10.98
CA PRO A 31 2.50 7.28 -11.40
C PRO A 31 3.36 8.26 -10.60
N ASP A 32 2.84 9.45 -10.31
CA ASP A 32 3.60 10.48 -9.58
C ASP A 32 3.84 10.05 -8.13
N PHE A 33 2.85 9.41 -7.51
CA PHE A 33 3.01 8.79 -6.20
C PHE A 33 4.15 7.77 -6.18
N ILE A 34 4.16 6.81 -7.12
CA ILE A 34 5.22 5.78 -7.17
C ILE A 34 6.57 6.40 -7.50
N LYS A 35 6.61 7.39 -8.41
CA LYS A 35 7.84 8.11 -8.71
C LYS A 35 8.42 8.79 -7.47
N ARG A 36 7.61 9.51 -6.73
CA ARG A 36 8.01 10.20 -5.49
C ARG A 36 8.55 9.23 -4.44
N VAL A 37 7.86 8.10 -4.23
CA VAL A 37 8.28 7.07 -3.27
C VAL A 37 9.60 6.42 -3.69
N ALA A 38 9.74 6.06 -4.96
CA ALA A 38 10.96 5.45 -5.50
C ALA A 38 12.14 6.42 -5.44
N ASP A 39 11.95 7.65 -5.90
CA ASP A 39 13.00 8.67 -5.89
C ASP A 39 13.47 9.01 -4.47
N GLY A 40 12.54 9.11 -3.52
CA GLY A 40 12.85 9.34 -2.11
C GLY A 40 13.70 8.22 -1.51
N LEU A 41 13.30 6.96 -1.72
CA LEU A 41 14.07 5.80 -1.27
C LEU A 41 15.46 5.74 -1.93
N ILE A 42 15.52 5.89 -3.25
CA ILE A 42 16.77 5.86 -4.02
C ILE A 42 17.72 6.98 -3.56
N SER A 43 17.22 8.19 -3.40
CA SER A 43 18.03 9.33 -2.94
C SER A 43 18.64 9.07 -1.56
N ARG A 44 17.85 8.47 -0.67
CA ARG A 44 18.33 8.11 0.68
C ARG A 44 19.38 7.01 0.64
N LEU A 45 19.17 5.97 -0.17
CA LEU A 45 20.15 4.89 -0.36
C LEU A 45 21.48 5.42 -0.96
N LYS A 46 21.40 6.35 -1.91
CA LYS A 46 22.57 7.01 -2.49
C LYS A 46 23.35 7.82 -1.45
N ALA A 47 22.66 8.64 -0.68
CA ALA A 47 23.29 9.51 0.34
C ALA A 47 24.06 8.71 1.40
N ASP A 48 23.57 7.54 1.77
CA ASP A 48 24.17 6.70 2.80
C ASP A 48 24.96 5.49 2.24
N HIS A 49 25.16 5.40 0.92
CA HIS A 49 25.71 4.21 0.25
C HIS A 49 26.96 3.65 0.89
N ALA A 50 27.94 4.49 1.23
CA ALA A 50 29.21 4.06 1.86
C ALA A 50 29.01 3.39 3.24
N LYS A 51 27.88 3.69 3.92
CA LYS A 51 27.56 3.16 5.25
C LYS A 51 26.73 1.88 5.20
N LEU A 52 26.04 1.62 4.07
CA LEU A 52 25.04 0.55 3.98
C LEU A 52 25.65 -0.84 4.05
N GLN A 53 26.81 -1.06 3.43
CA GLN A 53 27.45 -2.38 3.32
C GLN A 53 27.78 -2.98 4.68
N ASN A 54 28.13 -2.15 5.67
CA ASN A 54 28.56 -2.56 7.00
C ASN A 54 27.53 -2.23 8.09
N ASN A 55 26.35 -1.75 7.72
CA ASN A 55 25.34 -1.32 8.69
C ASN A 55 23.92 -1.79 8.31
N PRO A 56 23.57 -3.06 8.54
CA PRO A 56 22.23 -3.58 8.27
C PRO A 56 21.12 -2.84 9.04
N ALA A 57 21.42 -2.30 10.23
CA ALA A 57 20.44 -1.54 11.02
C ALA A 57 20.08 -0.22 10.33
N LEU A 58 21.03 0.44 9.67
CA LEU A 58 20.76 1.64 8.88
C LEU A 58 19.87 1.35 7.69
N VAL A 59 20.09 0.23 7.00
CA VAL A 59 19.23 -0.22 5.88
C VAL A 59 17.79 -0.39 6.35
N LYS A 60 17.58 -1.11 7.45
CA LYS A 60 16.25 -1.29 8.05
C LYS A 60 15.58 0.04 8.40
N THR A 61 16.36 0.98 8.94
CA THR A 61 15.87 2.32 9.28
C THR A 61 15.44 3.09 8.02
N ILE A 62 16.23 3.05 6.97
CA ILE A 62 15.91 3.71 5.69
C ILE A 62 14.62 3.15 5.10
N VAL A 63 14.47 1.83 5.06
CA VAL A 63 13.24 1.19 4.55
C VAL A 63 12.03 1.58 5.39
N ARG A 64 12.15 1.55 6.71
CA ARG A 64 11.07 1.94 7.63
C ARG A 64 10.65 3.40 7.47
N GLN A 65 11.57 4.29 7.20
CA GLN A 65 11.29 5.73 7.07
C GLN A 65 10.80 6.12 5.67
N ASN A 66 11.30 5.46 4.61
CA ASN A 66 11.10 5.91 3.23
C ASN A 66 10.20 5.00 2.38
N LEU A 67 9.88 3.80 2.82
CA LEU A 67 8.97 2.88 2.11
C LEU A 67 7.75 2.49 2.96
N ASP A 68 7.97 2.04 4.18
CA ASP A 68 6.93 1.52 5.06
C ASP A 68 5.70 2.46 5.23
N PRO A 69 5.85 3.81 5.36
CA PRO A 69 4.71 4.71 5.45
C PRO A 69 3.79 4.70 4.23
N TYR A 70 4.27 4.22 3.09
CA TYR A 70 3.52 4.17 1.82
C TYR A 70 2.91 2.79 1.55
N VAL A 71 3.16 1.80 2.39
CA VAL A 71 2.60 0.45 2.29
C VAL A 71 1.29 0.36 3.09
N ASP A 72 0.26 -0.22 2.49
CA ASP A 72 -0.95 -0.67 3.20
C ASP A 72 -0.68 -2.04 3.80
N SER A 73 0.04 -2.07 4.93
CA SER A 73 0.43 -3.31 5.60
C SER A 73 -0.78 -4.16 5.97
N GLN A 74 -1.89 -3.54 6.35
CA GLN A 74 -3.12 -4.24 6.68
C GLN A 74 -3.75 -4.94 5.46
N ALA A 75 -3.78 -4.27 4.29
CA ALA A 75 -4.29 -4.89 3.06
C ALA A 75 -3.35 -6.00 2.59
N PHE A 76 -2.03 -5.79 2.64
CA PHE A 76 -1.03 -6.79 2.29
C PHE A 76 -1.15 -8.02 3.20
N THR A 77 -1.25 -7.82 4.51
CA THR A 77 -1.49 -8.88 5.50
C THR A 77 -2.74 -9.68 5.19
N ARG A 78 -3.87 -9.02 4.84
CA ARG A 78 -5.09 -9.72 4.43
C ARG A 78 -4.90 -10.57 3.17
N ILE A 79 -4.12 -10.09 2.21
CA ILE A 79 -3.77 -10.88 1.02
C ILE A 79 -3.01 -12.14 1.42
N VAL A 80 -2.03 -12.02 2.31
CA VAL A 80 -1.18 -13.13 2.77
C VAL A 80 -1.97 -14.13 3.61
N MET A 81 -2.71 -13.68 4.59
CA MET A 81 -3.52 -14.56 5.45
C MET A 81 -4.68 -15.23 4.70
N GLY A 82 -5.19 -14.60 3.63
CA GLY A 82 -6.30 -15.13 2.85
C GLY A 82 -7.53 -15.41 3.71
N THR A 83 -8.05 -16.63 3.68
CA THR A 83 -9.21 -17.06 4.46
C THR A 83 -9.00 -16.87 5.97
N TYR A 84 -7.76 -17.02 6.44
CA TYR A 84 -7.41 -16.86 7.85
C TYR A 84 -7.47 -15.42 8.37
N ALA A 85 -7.64 -14.44 7.49
CA ALA A 85 -7.87 -13.04 7.87
C ALA A 85 -9.33 -12.75 8.31
N THR A 86 -10.22 -13.75 8.30
CA THR A 86 -11.62 -13.60 8.72
C THR A 86 -11.82 -13.89 10.20
N ASN A 87 -12.90 -13.37 10.78
CA ASN A 87 -13.23 -13.59 12.18
C ASN A 87 -13.51 -15.06 12.53
N GLN A 88 -13.75 -15.91 11.53
CA GLN A 88 -13.93 -17.34 11.70
C GLN A 88 -12.62 -18.03 12.12
N TYR A 89 -11.47 -17.55 11.65
CA TYR A 89 -10.18 -18.21 11.82
C TYR A 89 -9.20 -17.43 12.68
N SER A 90 -9.38 -16.12 12.84
CA SER A 90 -8.48 -15.29 13.65
C SER A 90 -9.21 -14.13 14.31
N THR A 91 -8.75 -13.74 15.49
CA THR A 91 -9.20 -12.52 16.17
C THR A 91 -8.53 -11.28 15.55
N ALA A 92 -9.09 -10.11 15.84
CA ALA A 92 -8.46 -8.84 15.42
C ALA A 92 -7.04 -8.67 16.01
N ALA A 93 -6.82 -9.12 17.25
CA ALA A 93 -5.51 -9.06 17.92
C ALA A 93 -4.49 -9.96 17.21
N GLN A 94 -4.86 -11.19 16.84
CA GLN A 94 -3.99 -12.10 16.09
C GLN A 94 -3.62 -11.53 14.72
N ARG A 95 -4.56 -10.92 14.00
CA ARG A 95 -4.28 -10.25 12.72
C ARG A 95 -3.32 -9.07 12.87
N ALA A 96 -3.48 -8.26 13.90
CA ALA A 96 -2.58 -7.15 14.20
C ALA A 96 -1.17 -7.62 14.58
N GLN A 97 -1.09 -8.69 15.38
CA GLN A 97 0.19 -9.31 15.72
C GLN A 97 0.88 -9.91 14.50
N PHE A 98 0.13 -10.61 13.65
CA PHE A 98 0.66 -11.14 12.39
C PHE A 98 1.15 -10.03 11.47
N GLU A 99 0.39 -8.93 11.31
CA GLU A 99 0.80 -7.76 10.52
C GLU A 99 2.14 -7.22 10.99
N THR A 100 2.29 -7.02 12.29
CA THR A 100 3.53 -6.50 12.89
C THR A 100 4.71 -7.45 12.65
N ASN A 101 4.53 -8.73 12.92
CA ASN A 101 5.57 -9.74 12.75
C ASN A 101 5.95 -9.91 11.28
N PHE A 102 4.97 -9.98 10.39
CA PHE A 102 5.17 -10.14 8.96
C PHE A 102 5.94 -8.95 8.37
N ARG A 103 5.54 -7.72 8.72
CA ARG A 103 6.25 -6.50 8.32
C ARG A 103 7.71 -6.50 8.76
N ASN A 104 7.97 -6.84 10.02
CA ASN A 104 9.34 -6.95 10.53
C ASN A 104 10.14 -8.01 9.78
N THR A 105 9.57 -9.19 9.56
CA THR A 105 10.18 -10.29 8.80
C THR A 105 10.53 -9.87 7.36
N LEU A 106 9.65 -9.13 6.68
CA LEU A 106 9.93 -8.60 5.35
C LEU A 106 11.14 -7.65 5.36
N ILE A 107 11.19 -6.71 6.30
CA ILE A 107 12.30 -5.78 6.42
C ILE A 107 13.60 -6.52 6.77
N GLU A 108 13.55 -7.54 7.61
CA GLU A 108 14.72 -8.33 8.00
C GLU A 108 15.27 -9.18 6.88
N ASN A 109 14.39 -9.87 6.16
CA ASN A 109 14.81 -10.82 5.11
C ASN A 109 15.18 -10.10 3.81
N TYR A 110 14.48 -9.02 3.46
CA TYR A 110 14.65 -8.34 2.18
C TYR A 110 15.37 -6.98 2.29
N GLY A 111 15.49 -6.44 3.50
CA GLY A 111 16.21 -5.17 3.71
C GLY A 111 17.63 -5.19 3.21
N SER A 112 18.34 -6.33 3.32
CA SER A 112 19.70 -6.49 2.81
C SER A 112 19.82 -6.31 1.28
N ALA A 113 18.74 -6.53 0.52
CA ALA A 113 18.74 -6.26 -0.92
C ALA A 113 18.97 -4.78 -1.22
N PHE A 114 18.48 -3.88 -0.35
CA PHE A 114 18.73 -2.44 -0.47
C PHE A 114 20.16 -2.06 -0.13
N ALA A 115 20.88 -2.84 0.71
CA ALA A 115 22.29 -2.63 0.98
C ALA A 115 23.17 -2.86 -0.26
N LYS A 116 22.71 -3.71 -1.19
CA LYS A 116 23.37 -3.99 -2.47
C LYS A 116 23.06 -2.96 -3.55
N TYR A 117 22.38 -1.86 -3.18
CA TYR A 117 22.09 -0.80 -4.13
C TYR A 117 23.38 -0.18 -4.66
N THR A 118 23.59 -0.27 -5.97
CA THR A 118 24.78 0.22 -6.67
C THR A 118 24.37 1.15 -7.82
N ASN A 119 23.66 2.22 -7.50
CA ASN A 119 23.27 3.23 -8.51
C ASN A 119 22.27 2.73 -9.59
N GLN A 120 21.44 1.75 -9.29
CA GLN A 120 20.39 1.33 -10.22
C GLN A 120 19.51 2.52 -10.60
N THR A 121 19.17 2.56 -11.87
CA THR A 121 18.18 3.49 -12.43
C THR A 121 16.89 2.72 -12.73
N TYR A 122 15.81 3.44 -12.91
CA TYR A 122 14.57 2.84 -13.38
C TYR A 122 13.95 3.66 -14.52
N THR A 123 13.10 3.01 -15.30
CA THR A 123 12.19 3.66 -16.26
C THR A 123 10.77 3.29 -15.90
N MET A 124 9.87 4.26 -15.93
CA MET A 124 8.45 4.01 -15.69
C MET A 124 7.78 3.57 -17.00
N ARG A 125 7.03 2.47 -16.96
CA ARG A 125 6.22 2.06 -18.10
C ARG A 125 5.02 2.97 -18.30
N PRO A 126 4.48 3.09 -19.54
CA PRO A 126 3.25 3.82 -19.78
C PRO A 126 2.12 3.33 -18.85
N TYR A 127 1.55 4.26 -18.10
CA TYR A 127 0.44 3.96 -17.19
C TYR A 127 -0.89 3.99 -17.96
N LYS A 128 -1.73 2.98 -17.70
CA LYS A 128 -3.08 2.90 -18.25
C LYS A 128 -4.09 2.74 -17.13
N VAL A 129 -5.09 3.61 -17.13
CA VAL A 129 -6.23 3.48 -16.22
C VAL A 129 -7.11 2.32 -16.67
N THR A 130 -7.43 1.41 -15.76
CA THR A 130 -8.42 0.35 -16.01
C THR A 130 -9.59 0.59 -15.05
N ALA A 131 -10.75 0.92 -15.63
CA ALA A 131 -11.95 1.17 -14.84
C ALA A 131 -12.31 -0.02 -13.94
N GLY A 132 -12.70 0.27 -12.70
CA GLY A 132 -13.09 -0.75 -11.71
C GLY A 132 -11.96 -1.60 -11.16
N LYS A 133 -10.69 -1.35 -11.51
CA LYS A 133 -9.53 -2.06 -10.97
C LYS A 133 -8.62 -1.12 -10.18
N ASN A 134 -7.92 -1.70 -9.22
CA ASN A 134 -6.88 -0.96 -8.51
C ASN A 134 -5.77 -0.53 -9.49
N PRO A 135 -5.27 0.72 -9.39
CA PRO A 135 -4.17 1.19 -10.20
C PRO A 135 -2.94 0.30 -10.06
N VAL A 136 -2.26 0.06 -11.17
CA VAL A 136 -0.98 -0.67 -11.22
C VAL A 136 0.04 0.18 -11.95
N VAL A 137 1.12 0.56 -11.26
CA VAL A 137 2.25 1.30 -11.83
C VAL A 137 3.45 0.37 -11.89
N THR A 138 4.12 0.32 -13.05
CA THR A 138 5.28 -0.55 -13.25
C THR A 138 6.54 0.27 -13.51
N LEU A 139 7.59 -0.03 -12.75
CA LEU A 139 8.95 0.46 -12.95
C LEU A 139 9.82 -0.68 -13.47
N ASP A 140 10.62 -0.42 -14.50
CA ASP A 140 11.69 -1.32 -14.95
C ASP A 140 13.00 -0.85 -14.32
N PHE A 141 13.48 -1.56 -13.32
CA PHE A 141 14.78 -1.31 -12.72
C PHE A 141 15.89 -1.90 -13.57
N ASN A 142 16.95 -1.12 -13.83
CA ASN A 142 18.14 -1.61 -14.52
C ASN A 142 19.11 -2.20 -13.50
N HIS A 143 19.47 -3.45 -13.68
CA HIS A 143 20.48 -4.13 -12.88
C HIS A 143 21.41 -4.90 -13.80
N ASN A 144 22.68 -4.46 -13.91
CA ASN A 144 23.69 -5.10 -14.77
C ASN A 144 23.27 -5.32 -16.24
N GLY A 145 22.51 -4.36 -16.80
CA GLY A 145 21.99 -4.45 -18.17
C GLY A 145 20.67 -5.20 -18.32
N GLU A 146 20.21 -5.85 -17.28
CA GLU A 146 18.88 -6.49 -17.27
C GLU A 146 17.81 -5.54 -16.73
N LYS A 147 16.61 -5.63 -17.29
CA LYS A 147 15.42 -4.92 -16.80
C LYS A 147 14.60 -5.81 -15.89
N ILE A 148 14.50 -5.44 -14.63
CA ILE A 148 13.68 -6.12 -13.64
C ILE A 148 12.38 -5.33 -13.49
N PRO A 149 11.24 -5.82 -14.02
CA PRO A 149 9.96 -5.15 -13.87
C PRO A 149 9.43 -5.34 -12.45
N VAL A 150 9.08 -4.23 -11.82
CA VAL A 150 8.41 -4.19 -10.51
C VAL A 150 7.10 -3.43 -10.66
N SER A 151 5.99 -4.11 -10.44
CA SER A 151 4.65 -3.54 -10.53
C SER A 151 4.08 -3.33 -9.12
N PHE A 152 3.60 -2.12 -8.89
CA PHE A 152 3.00 -1.70 -7.62
C PHE A 152 1.49 -1.59 -7.79
N GLN A 153 0.73 -2.43 -7.12
CA GLN A 153 -0.71 -2.31 -7.04
C GLN A 153 -1.07 -1.36 -5.91
N LEU A 154 -1.87 -0.33 -6.22
CA LEU A 154 -2.22 0.73 -5.28
C LEU A 154 -3.64 0.56 -4.76
N ALA A 155 -3.90 1.14 -3.59
CA ALA A 155 -5.22 1.35 -3.04
C ALA A 155 -5.41 2.83 -2.74
N ASP A 156 -6.58 3.35 -3.07
CA ASP A 156 -7.05 4.65 -2.62
C ASP A 156 -7.44 4.56 -1.14
N LYS A 157 -6.86 5.43 -0.31
CA LYS A 157 -7.17 5.56 1.12
C LYS A 157 -7.77 6.93 1.45
N GLY A 158 -8.55 7.47 0.52
CA GLY A 158 -9.13 8.80 0.61
C GLY A 158 -8.13 9.85 0.16
N SER A 159 -7.37 10.44 1.08
CA SER A 159 -6.44 11.53 0.75
C SER A 159 -5.10 11.08 0.14
N GLN A 160 -4.80 9.79 0.10
CA GLN A 160 -3.49 9.28 -0.35
C GLN A 160 -3.56 7.87 -0.94
N TRP A 161 -2.63 7.60 -1.85
CA TRP A 161 -2.35 6.25 -2.33
C TRP A 161 -1.55 5.46 -1.31
N LYS A 162 -1.78 4.13 -1.27
CA LYS A 162 -0.93 3.16 -0.57
C LYS A 162 -0.63 1.97 -1.47
N ILE A 163 0.58 1.43 -1.35
CA ILE A 163 0.99 0.19 -2.01
C ILE A 163 0.35 -0.98 -1.26
N ARG A 164 -0.53 -1.74 -1.91
CA ARG A 164 -1.23 -2.87 -1.31
C ARG A 164 -0.66 -4.23 -1.71
N ASN A 165 0.05 -4.30 -2.83
CA ASN A 165 0.72 -5.50 -3.32
C ASN A 165 1.84 -5.13 -4.29
N ILE A 166 2.80 -6.03 -4.45
CA ILE A 166 3.96 -5.86 -5.33
C ILE A 166 4.13 -7.13 -6.15
N ASN A 167 4.41 -6.95 -7.45
CA ASN A 167 4.79 -8.04 -8.35
C ASN A 167 6.21 -7.77 -8.86
N VAL A 168 7.10 -8.73 -8.72
CA VAL A 168 8.49 -8.63 -9.19
C VAL A 168 8.71 -9.68 -10.26
N SER A 169 9.02 -9.28 -11.47
CA SER A 169 9.27 -10.17 -12.62
C SER A 169 8.17 -11.23 -12.85
N GLY A 170 6.89 -10.82 -12.67
CA GLY A 170 5.75 -11.71 -12.83
C GLY A 170 5.35 -12.47 -11.54
N ILE A 171 6.17 -12.43 -10.50
CA ILE A 171 5.88 -13.07 -9.21
C ILE A 171 5.08 -12.11 -8.33
N ASP A 172 3.83 -12.46 -8.05
CA ASP A 172 2.97 -11.75 -7.09
C ASP A 172 3.40 -12.10 -5.66
N LEU A 173 3.98 -11.11 -4.94
CA LEU A 173 4.53 -11.35 -3.61
C LEU A 173 3.43 -11.68 -2.59
N GLY A 174 2.27 -11.03 -2.68
CA GLY A 174 1.15 -11.32 -1.78
C GLY A 174 0.68 -12.77 -1.93
N LEU A 175 0.55 -13.26 -3.16
CA LEU A 175 0.16 -14.64 -3.44
C LEU A 175 1.24 -15.63 -3.06
N GLN A 176 2.50 -15.32 -3.31
CA GLN A 176 3.64 -16.17 -2.92
C GLN A 176 3.68 -16.36 -1.39
N PHE A 177 3.57 -15.26 -0.62
CA PHE A 177 3.54 -15.35 0.83
C PHE A 177 2.27 -16.03 1.35
N ARG A 178 1.12 -15.87 0.69
CA ARG A 178 -0.10 -16.62 1.02
C ARG A 178 0.12 -18.13 0.91
N ASN A 179 0.75 -18.59 -0.14
CA ASN A 179 1.01 -20.01 -0.34
C ASN A 179 1.96 -20.55 0.74
N GLN A 180 3.00 -19.81 1.11
CA GLN A 180 3.92 -20.17 2.20
C GLN A 180 3.20 -20.20 3.56
N PHE A 181 2.38 -19.18 3.84
CA PHE A 181 1.59 -19.09 5.06
C PHE A 181 0.60 -20.26 5.18
N ALA A 182 -0.18 -20.52 4.13
CA ALA A 182 -1.14 -21.63 4.11
C ALA A 182 -0.47 -22.99 4.30
N ALA A 183 0.70 -23.20 3.70
CA ALA A 183 1.49 -24.42 3.90
C ALA A 183 1.97 -24.55 5.36
N THR A 184 2.36 -23.46 6.00
CA THR A 184 2.79 -23.43 7.40
C THR A 184 1.62 -23.74 8.35
N VAL A 185 0.46 -23.10 8.12
CA VAL A 185 -0.76 -23.37 8.92
C VAL A 185 -1.19 -24.83 8.79
N LYS A 186 -1.19 -25.38 7.56
CA LYS A 186 -1.55 -26.78 7.32
C LYS A 186 -0.62 -27.76 8.05
N ARG A 187 0.66 -27.43 8.16
CA ARG A 187 1.67 -28.30 8.79
C ARG A 187 1.64 -28.23 10.32
N ASN A 188 1.46 -27.04 10.86
CA ASN A 188 1.61 -26.75 12.29
C ASN A 188 0.27 -26.63 13.03
N GLY A 189 -0.84 -26.60 12.29
CA GLY A 189 -2.18 -26.71 12.85
C GLY A 189 -2.70 -25.50 13.59
N VAL A 190 -2.25 -24.29 13.43
CA VAL A 190 -2.95 -23.06 13.94
C VAL A 190 -2.18 -21.76 13.65
N ILE A 191 -2.96 -20.69 13.63
CA ILE A 191 -2.48 -19.30 13.76
C ILE A 191 -2.31 -18.98 15.24
#